data_c149192f092397d0cd6cbd06df8f863d
#
_entry.id   c149192f092397d0cd6cbd06df8f863d
#
_cell.length_a   1.000
_cell.length_b   1.000
_cell.length_c   1.000
_cell.angle_alpha   90.00
_cell.angle_beta   90.00
_cell.angle_gamma   90.00
#
_symmetry.space_group_name_H-M   'P 1'
#
loop_
_entity.id
_entity.type
_entity.pdbx_description
1 polymer ?
#
loop_
_entity_poly.entity_id
_entity_poly.type
_entity_poly.pdbx_seq_one_letter_code
_entity_poly.pdbx_strand_id
1 'polypeptide(L)'
;ITQARLDGSYVMDTGSINFGIESRSMESTSLQSLTRHTMGNWGIENPGELPAGSLTPLDLASEFSDFNTEGMFSQGFTGSVAQIGAFAAQEYGFDFLANNPFATNRTIEEDITAVYFELDLSGELNGMEYNLLAGVRYENTDVTSIANISLPSGIAWEGNNDFNVRFGSDMEDVEVESSYDHVLPALDFDIEVVENMIARFSYSKTIARPTYNNLSAAATVSPQSGPTILTDSITATASSGNPSLIPLESDNLDLSFEYYFDETSYVSVGFYDKRVKNFIGNEQVEENIFGLRDVTNGPRAEAARAELEARGIPINDTSLFNMVAAMENGIEYDSLTDEQFEQQFDVLPNSEDPLITFINSKPVNNKAANIYGFELAAQHFFGDSGFGVLANYTTVQGDIGFDNDANPSITQFALVGLSDTANLILMYEKDALQARIAYNWRDKFLDTTSQYINEPGYTEDYSQIDFNVSYDITEDLTVSFEGINITDENIRRHGRTSAMLWKLDELGARYALGVRYKF
;
A
#
# COMPACT_ATOMS: atom_id res chain seq x y z
N ILE A 1 14.28 -17.84 -6.31
CA ILE A 1 13.18 -18.73 -6.75
C ILE A 1 13.78 -19.94 -7.41
N THR A 2 13.37 -21.13 -6.96
CA THR A 2 13.69 -22.42 -7.58
C THR A 2 12.38 -23.12 -7.95
N GLN A 3 12.28 -23.67 -9.16
CA GLN A 3 11.06 -24.33 -9.62
C GLN A 3 11.40 -25.60 -10.39
N ALA A 4 10.66 -26.66 -10.11
CA ALA A 4 10.64 -27.90 -10.89
C ALA A 4 9.19 -28.20 -11.28
N ARG A 5 8.95 -28.48 -12.58
CA ARG A 5 7.63 -28.79 -13.11
C ARG A 5 7.71 -29.94 -14.09
N LEU A 6 6.74 -30.84 -14.03
CA LEU A 6 6.56 -31.93 -14.96
C LEU A 6 5.13 -31.91 -15.49
N ASP A 7 5.01 -31.81 -16.81
CA ASP A 7 3.73 -31.77 -17.51
C ASP A 7 3.58 -32.95 -18.45
N GLY A 8 2.35 -33.43 -18.58
CA GLY A 8 1.94 -34.45 -19.53
C GLY A 8 0.68 -34.03 -20.27
N SER A 9 0.55 -34.46 -21.51
CA SER A 9 -0.64 -34.24 -22.32
C SER A 9 -1.04 -35.52 -23.04
N TYR A 10 -2.35 -35.81 -23.04
CA TYR A 10 -2.95 -36.86 -23.83
C TYR A 10 -3.87 -36.24 -24.88
N VAL A 11 -3.50 -36.36 -26.14
CA VAL A 11 -4.23 -35.74 -27.27
C VAL A 11 -5.31 -36.69 -27.74
N MET A 12 -6.52 -36.17 -27.93
CA MET A 12 -7.73 -36.84 -28.46
C MET A 12 -8.11 -36.20 -29.80
N ASP A 13 -9.07 -36.80 -30.51
CA ASP A 13 -9.56 -36.28 -31.82
C ASP A 13 -10.23 -34.88 -31.64
N THR A 14 -10.83 -34.62 -30.48
CA THR A 14 -11.62 -33.40 -30.21
C THR A 14 -11.01 -32.55 -29.10
N GLY A 15 -9.76 -32.77 -28.74
CA GLY A 15 -9.11 -31.98 -27.70
C GLY A 15 -7.96 -32.66 -26.98
N SER A 16 -7.69 -32.28 -25.75
CA SER A 16 -6.60 -32.85 -24.94
C SER A 16 -6.94 -32.92 -23.46
N ILE A 17 -6.25 -33.80 -22.75
CA ILE A 17 -6.19 -33.85 -21.30
C ILE A 17 -4.77 -33.48 -20.90
N ASN A 18 -4.61 -32.40 -20.15
CA ASN A 18 -3.35 -31.92 -19.64
C ASN A 18 -3.28 -32.15 -18.13
N PHE A 19 -2.13 -32.52 -17.63
CA PHE A 19 -1.91 -32.73 -16.19
C PHE A 19 -0.45 -32.46 -15.82
N GLY A 20 -0.22 -32.11 -14.58
CA GLY A 20 1.15 -31.87 -14.13
C GLY A 20 1.28 -31.76 -12.64
N ILE A 21 2.56 -31.75 -12.23
CA ILE A 21 3.00 -31.53 -10.85
C ILE A 21 4.07 -30.44 -10.86
N GLU A 22 4.02 -29.59 -9.85
CA GLU A 22 4.94 -28.47 -9.67
C GLU A 22 5.44 -28.44 -8.21
N SER A 23 6.72 -28.16 -8.03
CA SER A 23 7.30 -27.75 -6.75
C SER A 23 8.06 -26.45 -6.98
N ARG A 24 7.78 -25.44 -6.15
CA ARG A 24 8.39 -24.11 -6.25
C ARG A 24 8.75 -23.60 -4.86
N SER A 25 9.99 -23.15 -4.71
CA SER A 25 10.48 -22.47 -3.51
C SER A 25 10.81 -21.03 -3.85
N MET A 26 10.34 -20.11 -3.03
CA MET A 26 10.58 -18.67 -3.13
C MET A 26 11.11 -18.15 -1.81
N GLU A 27 12.17 -17.36 -1.86
CA GLU A 27 12.75 -16.67 -0.72
C GLU A 27 12.80 -15.17 -1.03
N SER A 28 12.41 -14.36 -0.06
CA SER A 28 12.50 -12.90 -0.12
C SER A 28 13.12 -12.37 1.16
N THR A 29 14.32 -11.79 1.04
CA THR A 29 15.01 -11.16 2.15
C THR A 29 14.94 -9.63 2.02
N SER A 30 14.52 -8.97 3.09
CA SER A 30 14.49 -7.50 3.23
C SER A 30 15.42 -7.07 4.34
N LEU A 31 16.42 -6.28 3.99
CA LEU A 31 17.40 -5.72 4.91
C LEU A 31 17.17 -4.22 5.02
N GLN A 32 17.04 -3.71 6.23
CA GLN A 32 16.82 -2.28 6.46
C GLN A 32 17.78 -1.73 7.51
N SER A 33 18.42 -0.62 7.20
CA SER A 33 19.12 0.24 8.14
C SER A 33 18.56 1.64 8.00
N LEU A 34 18.12 2.22 9.12
CA LEU A 34 17.62 3.59 9.18
C LEU A 34 18.44 4.37 10.20
N THR A 35 19.11 5.41 9.73
CA THR A 35 19.76 6.40 10.58
C THR A 35 19.00 7.71 10.47
N ARG A 36 18.51 8.23 11.59
CA ARG A 36 17.79 9.49 11.64
C ARG A 36 18.55 10.47 12.51
N HIS A 37 18.87 11.62 11.92
CA HIS A 37 19.46 12.73 12.63
C HIS A 37 18.52 13.93 12.57
N THR A 38 18.35 14.62 13.70
CA THR A 38 17.58 15.85 13.79
C THR A 38 18.54 16.98 14.14
N MET A 39 18.55 18.04 13.33
CA MET A 39 19.37 19.22 13.60
C MET A 39 18.71 20.07 14.68
N GLY A 40 19.50 20.44 15.69
CA GLY A 40 19.02 21.20 16.84
C GLY A 40 18.14 20.37 17.78
N ASN A 41 17.79 20.96 18.89
CA ASN A 41 16.71 20.48 19.74
C ASN A 41 15.38 21.03 19.19
N TRP A 42 14.26 20.57 19.67
CA TRP A 42 12.92 21.01 19.24
C TRP A 42 12.66 22.53 19.35
N GLY A 43 13.64 23.30 19.85
CA GLY A 43 13.60 24.75 19.94
C GLY A 43 13.87 25.42 18.58
N ILE A 44 13.40 26.65 18.47
CA ILE A 44 13.56 27.53 17.30
C ILE A 44 14.97 28.15 17.26
N GLU A 45 15.83 27.82 18.21
CA GLU A 45 17.11 28.47 18.45
C GLU A 45 18.12 28.21 17.33
N ASN A 46 18.00 27.09 16.62
CA ASN A 46 19.00 26.60 15.67
C ASN A 46 18.70 26.79 14.14
N PRO A 47 17.56 27.35 13.68
CA PRO A 47 17.33 27.54 12.24
C PRO A 47 18.37 28.42 11.54
N GLY A 48 19.10 29.24 12.30
CA GLY A 48 20.16 30.12 11.80
C GLY A 48 21.55 29.48 11.70
N GLU A 49 21.72 28.22 12.12
CA GLU A 49 23.02 27.54 12.07
C GLU A 49 23.43 27.10 10.66
N LEU A 50 22.45 26.93 9.76
CA LEU A 50 22.76 26.60 8.38
C LEU A 50 23.62 27.70 7.72
N PRO A 51 24.72 27.33 7.04
CA PRO A 51 25.57 28.29 6.34
C PRO A 51 24.78 29.14 5.35
N ALA A 52 25.12 30.42 5.25
CA ALA A 52 24.49 31.28 4.28
C ALA A 52 24.63 30.72 2.84
N GLY A 53 23.51 30.63 2.13
CA GLY A 53 23.46 30.06 0.78
C GLY A 53 23.18 28.57 0.71
N SER A 54 23.01 27.87 1.84
CA SER A 54 22.55 26.46 1.87
C SER A 54 21.12 26.31 1.40
N LEU A 55 20.31 27.35 1.53
CA LEU A 55 18.91 27.39 1.12
C LEU A 55 18.71 28.46 0.04
N THR A 56 17.93 28.13 -0.97
CA THR A 56 17.47 29.05 -2.02
C THR A 56 15.97 29.31 -1.83
N PRO A 57 15.55 30.59 -1.80
CA PRO A 57 14.11 30.91 -1.73
C PRO A 57 13.36 30.34 -2.93
N LEU A 58 12.18 29.80 -2.66
CA LEU A 58 11.23 29.27 -3.63
C LEU A 58 9.90 30.00 -3.47
N ASP A 59 9.34 30.52 -4.57
CA ASP A 59 7.99 31.03 -4.59
C ASP A 59 6.99 29.90 -4.92
N LEU A 60 6.40 29.31 -3.89
CA LEU A 60 5.45 28.20 -4.04
C LEU A 60 4.21 28.60 -4.85
N ALA A 61 3.79 29.87 -4.79
CA ALA A 61 2.63 30.30 -5.55
C ALA A 61 2.89 30.33 -7.06
N SER A 62 4.15 30.59 -7.47
CA SER A 62 4.53 30.55 -8.88
C SER A 62 4.61 29.13 -9.46
N GLU A 63 4.88 28.13 -8.62
CA GLU A 63 4.91 26.71 -9.01
C GLU A 63 3.50 26.14 -9.28
N PHE A 64 2.46 26.81 -8.77
CA PHE A 64 1.06 26.41 -8.94
C PHE A 64 0.26 27.49 -9.70
N SER A 65 0.83 28.01 -10.79
CA SER A 65 0.27 29.13 -11.56
C SER A 65 -1.12 28.86 -12.14
N ASP A 66 -1.48 27.59 -12.36
CA ASP A 66 -2.76 27.17 -12.95
C ASP A 66 -3.90 27.06 -11.91
N PHE A 67 -3.57 27.27 -10.64
CA PHE A 67 -4.51 27.18 -9.53
C PHE A 67 -4.74 28.52 -8.85
N ASN A 68 -5.88 28.63 -8.13
CA ASN A 68 -6.09 29.79 -7.27
C ASN A 68 -5.19 29.71 -6.05
N THR A 69 -4.15 30.54 -6.04
CA THR A 69 -3.17 30.64 -4.95
C THR A 69 -3.44 31.80 -3.99
N GLU A 70 -4.61 32.46 -4.08
CA GLU A 70 -4.98 33.56 -3.20
C GLU A 70 -5.04 33.09 -1.73
N GLY A 71 -4.27 33.75 -0.86
CA GLY A 71 -4.14 33.38 0.56
C GLY A 71 -3.22 32.21 0.85
N MET A 72 -2.58 31.62 -0.14
CA MET A 72 -1.58 30.58 0.05
C MET A 72 -0.28 31.16 0.63
N PHE A 73 0.36 30.40 1.53
CA PHE A 73 1.71 30.72 1.96
C PHE A 73 2.68 30.52 0.78
N SER A 74 3.24 31.61 0.26
CA SER A 74 4.01 31.60 -0.99
C SER A 74 5.50 31.37 -0.80
N GLN A 75 6.02 31.49 0.43
CA GLN A 75 7.46 31.38 0.66
C GLN A 75 7.85 29.96 1.03
N GLY A 76 8.79 29.38 0.29
CA GLY A 76 9.45 28.12 0.58
C GLY A 76 10.97 28.25 0.38
N PHE A 77 11.66 27.17 0.64
CA PHE A 77 13.11 27.08 0.44
C PHE A 77 13.45 25.70 -0.13
N THR A 78 14.42 25.67 -1.03
CA THR A 78 15.07 24.44 -1.49
C THR A 78 16.52 24.42 -1.06
N GLY A 79 17.09 23.23 -0.84
CA GLY A 79 18.48 23.08 -0.47
C GLY A 79 19.03 21.72 -0.89
N SER A 80 20.34 21.64 -0.99
CA SER A 80 21.03 20.39 -1.28
C SER A 80 21.13 19.52 -0.04
N VAL A 81 20.49 18.35 -0.05
CA VAL A 81 20.57 17.35 1.03
C VAL A 81 22.03 16.98 1.33
N ALA A 82 22.87 16.84 0.30
CA ALA A 82 24.29 16.51 0.48
C ALA A 82 25.05 17.62 1.21
N GLN A 83 24.80 18.89 0.87
CA GLN A 83 25.46 20.04 1.51
C GLN A 83 24.99 20.23 2.96
N ILE A 84 23.68 20.16 3.19
CA ILE A 84 23.09 20.30 4.52
C ILE A 84 23.51 19.12 5.42
N GLY A 85 23.50 17.88 4.89
CA GLY A 85 23.94 16.71 5.62
C GLY A 85 25.44 16.73 5.95
N ALA A 86 26.30 17.16 5.03
CA ALA A 86 27.74 17.31 5.30
C ALA A 86 28.01 18.38 6.36
N PHE A 87 27.30 19.50 6.32
CA PHE A 87 27.37 20.52 7.36
C PHE A 87 26.97 19.97 8.72
N ALA A 88 25.80 19.31 8.80
CA ALA A 88 25.30 18.74 10.04
C ALA A 88 26.24 17.68 10.62
N ALA A 89 26.80 16.82 9.75
CA ALA A 89 27.80 15.82 10.16
C ALA A 89 29.06 16.45 10.77
N GLN A 90 29.52 17.55 10.19
CA GLN A 90 30.68 18.28 10.71
C GLN A 90 30.39 19.01 12.01
N GLU A 91 29.22 19.68 12.10
CA GLU A 91 28.84 20.49 13.26
C GLU A 91 28.54 19.64 14.49
N TYR A 92 27.81 18.54 14.28
CA TYR A 92 27.34 17.66 15.38
C TYR A 92 28.18 16.39 15.55
N GLY A 93 29.24 16.20 14.75
CA GLY A 93 30.24 15.14 14.96
C GLY A 93 29.73 13.71 14.66
N PHE A 94 28.83 13.52 13.71
CA PHE A 94 28.37 12.20 13.27
C PHE A 94 28.79 11.88 11.84
N ASP A 95 28.73 10.63 11.44
CA ASP A 95 28.96 10.22 10.04
C ASP A 95 27.62 10.24 9.28
N PHE A 96 27.47 11.20 8.35
CA PHE A 96 26.27 11.36 7.53
C PHE A 96 25.99 10.15 6.62
N LEU A 97 27.05 9.46 6.20
CA LEU A 97 26.97 8.28 5.35
C LEU A 97 27.33 6.99 6.12
N ALA A 98 27.10 6.97 7.43
CA ALA A 98 27.46 5.84 8.27
C ALA A 98 26.91 4.51 7.72
N ASN A 99 27.80 3.55 7.56
CA ASN A 99 27.47 2.19 7.19
C ASN A 99 27.05 1.42 8.46
N ASN A 100 25.86 1.70 8.92
CA ASN A 100 25.31 1.01 10.08
C ASN A 100 24.95 -0.44 9.71
N PRO A 101 25.11 -1.41 10.63
CA PRO A 101 24.57 -2.74 10.41
C PRO A 101 23.06 -2.67 10.20
N PHE A 102 22.51 -3.63 9.46
CA PHE A 102 21.08 -3.68 9.28
C PHE A 102 20.39 -3.90 10.63
N ALA A 103 19.50 -2.98 10.99
CA ALA A 103 18.71 -3.03 12.23
C ALA A 103 17.54 -4.01 12.13
N THR A 104 17.17 -4.37 10.91
CA THR A 104 16.10 -5.34 10.64
C THR A 104 16.53 -6.20 9.47
N ASN A 105 16.45 -7.50 9.67
CA ASN A 105 16.60 -8.51 8.64
C ASN A 105 15.35 -9.39 8.68
N ARG A 106 14.61 -9.45 7.58
CA ARG A 106 13.37 -10.22 7.46
C ARG A 106 13.50 -11.14 6.25
N THR A 107 13.24 -12.42 6.45
CA THR A 107 13.20 -13.40 5.37
C THR A 107 11.84 -14.10 5.40
N ILE A 108 11.20 -14.17 4.25
CA ILE A 108 9.99 -14.95 4.03
C ILE A 108 10.33 -16.02 3.01
N GLU A 109 10.08 -17.27 3.37
CA GLU A 109 10.22 -18.43 2.51
C GLU A 109 8.83 -19.02 2.25
N GLU A 110 8.53 -19.35 0.99
CA GLU A 110 7.31 -20.01 0.58
C GLU A 110 7.66 -21.25 -0.24
N ASP A 111 7.29 -22.43 0.26
CA ASP A 111 7.44 -23.70 -0.41
C ASP A 111 6.08 -24.19 -0.90
N ILE A 112 5.94 -24.30 -2.21
CA ILE A 112 4.67 -24.56 -2.89
C ILE A 112 4.76 -25.88 -3.62
N THR A 113 3.80 -26.79 -3.34
CA THR A 113 3.60 -28.02 -4.10
C THR A 113 2.20 -28.01 -4.71
N ALA A 114 2.12 -28.30 -6.01
CA ALA A 114 0.85 -28.29 -6.71
C ALA A 114 0.71 -29.46 -7.68
N VAL A 115 -0.55 -29.89 -7.87
CA VAL A 115 -0.94 -30.81 -8.92
C VAL A 115 -2.12 -30.22 -9.68
N TYR A 116 -2.22 -30.46 -10.98
CA TYR A 116 -3.34 -29.98 -11.77
C TYR A 116 -3.78 -31.01 -12.83
N PHE A 117 -5.04 -30.85 -13.21
CA PHE A 117 -5.68 -31.56 -14.30
C PHE A 117 -6.52 -30.57 -15.09
N GLU A 118 -6.48 -30.66 -16.43
CA GLU A 118 -7.19 -29.77 -17.35
C GLU A 118 -7.71 -30.57 -18.52
N LEU A 119 -8.93 -30.31 -18.95
CA LEU A 119 -9.61 -30.84 -20.12
C LEU A 119 -9.81 -29.68 -21.10
N ASP A 120 -9.32 -29.83 -22.31
CA ASP A 120 -9.52 -28.91 -23.43
C ASP A 120 -10.29 -29.65 -24.52
N LEU A 121 -11.49 -29.17 -24.85
CA LEU A 121 -12.37 -29.75 -25.88
C LEU A 121 -12.84 -28.69 -26.85
N SER A 122 -12.88 -29.05 -28.14
CA SER A 122 -13.53 -28.26 -29.17
C SER A 122 -14.44 -29.16 -30.02
N GLY A 123 -15.52 -28.61 -30.51
CA GLY A 123 -16.48 -29.40 -31.29
C GLY A 123 -17.67 -28.59 -31.80
N GLU A 124 -18.71 -29.31 -32.17
CA GLU A 124 -19.94 -28.75 -32.71
C GLU A 124 -21.14 -29.28 -31.92
N LEU A 125 -21.99 -28.38 -31.44
CA LEU A 125 -23.24 -28.70 -30.73
C LEU A 125 -24.42 -28.14 -31.51
N ASN A 126 -25.21 -29.01 -32.16
CA ASN A 126 -26.36 -28.61 -32.99
C ASN A 126 -26.01 -27.61 -34.12
N GLY A 127 -24.83 -27.73 -34.72
CA GLY A 127 -24.36 -26.82 -35.77
C GLY A 127 -23.69 -25.55 -35.27
N MET A 128 -23.46 -25.43 -33.96
CA MET A 128 -22.76 -24.32 -33.32
C MET A 128 -21.39 -24.78 -32.85
N GLU A 129 -20.34 -24.09 -33.27
CA GLU A 129 -18.97 -24.37 -32.83
C GLU A 129 -18.81 -23.95 -31.35
N TYR A 130 -18.12 -24.78 -30.55
CA TYR A 130 -17.84 -24.50 -29.18
C TYR A 130 -16.41 -24.87 -28.76
N ASN A 131 -15.90 -24.18 -27.75
CA ASN A 131 -14.70 -24.56 -27.03
C ASN A 131 -15.02 -24.66 -25.54
N LEU A 132 -14.43 -25.64 -24.87
CA LEU A 132 -14.55 -25.88 -23.44
C LEU A 132 -13.18 -26.14 -22.85
N LEU A 133 -12.76 -25.30 -21.91
CA LEU A 133 -11.60 -25.52 -21.06
C LEU A 133 -12.09 -25.70 -19.62
N ALA A 134 -11.80 -26.86 -19.01
CA ALA A 134 -12.19 -27.14 -17.64
C ALA A 134 -11.00 -27.73 -16.88
N GLY A 135 -10.66 -27.17 -15.74
CA GLY A 135 -9.51 -27.61 -14.97
C GLY A 135 -9.69 -27.50 -13.48
N VAL A 136 -8.82 -28.17 -12.75
CA VAL A 136 -8.68 -28.04 -11.31
C VAL A 136 -7.21 -28.13 -10.92
N ARG A 137 -6.78 -27.21 -10.06
CA ARG A 137 -5.44 -27.22 -9.43
C ARG A 137 -5.62 -27.36 -7.92
N TYR A 138 -4.88 -28.28 -7.32
CA TYR A 138 -4.68 -28.34 -5.88
C TYR A 138 -3.28 -27.79 -5.57
N GLU A 139 -3.18 -26.92 -4.59
CA GLU A 139 -1.94 -26.29 -4.18
C GLU A 139 -1.82 -26.28 -2.66
N ASN A 140 -0.69 -26.74 -2.14
CA ASN A 140 -0.29 -26.59 -0.74
C ASN A 140 0.90 -25.64 -0.67
N THR A 141 0.90 -24.75 0.31
CA THR A 141 1.98 -23.77 0.55
C THR A 141 2.35 -23.80 2.01
N ASP A 142 3.64 -23.99 2.28
CA ASP A 142 4.26 -23.80 3.59
C ASP A 142 4.98 -22.46 3.59
N VAL A 143 4.79 -21.67 4.64
CA VAL A 143 5.36 -20.32 4.80
C VAL A 143 6.21 -20.29 6.05
N THR A 144 7.47 -19.89 5.93
CA THR A 144 8.38 -19.62 7.05
C THR A 144 8.73 -18.14 7.06
N SER A 145 8.42 -17.45 8.16
CA SER A 145 8.76 -16.05 8.37
C SER A 145 9.81 -15.93 9.46
N ILE A 146 10.98 -15.38 9.11
CA ILE A 146 12.10 -15.16 10.02
C ILE A 146 12.37 -13.68 10.12
N ALA A 147 12.45 -13.15 11.35
CA ALA A 147 12.86 -11.78 11.60
C ALA A 147 14.01 -11.75 12.59
N ASN A 148 15.18 -11.26 12.15
CA ASN A 148 16.32 -10.99 13.02
C ASN A 148 16.24 -9.54 13.48
N ILE A 149 15.88 -9.32 14.73
CA ILE A 149 15.57 -8.00 15.30
C ILE A 149 16.17 -7.84 16.70
N SER A 150 16.45 -6.61 17.08
CA SER A 150 16.77 -6.28 18.45
C SER A 150 15.46 -6.24 19.25
N LEU A 151 15.29 -7.14 20.22
CA LEU A 151 14.07 -7.20 21.00
C LEU A 151 13.97 -6.04 22.01
N PRO A 152 12.82 -5.40 22.15
CA PRO A 152 12.58 -4.45 23.23
C PRO A 152 12.72 -5.13 24.60
N SER A 153 13.56 -4.55 25.46
CA SER A 153 13.83 -5.06 26.83
C SER A 153 13.06 -4.33 27.90
N GLY A 154 12.51 -3.16 27.59
CA GLY A 154 11.74 -2.34 28.52
C GLY A 154 11.34 -1.00 27.92
N ILE A 155 10.45 -0.30 28.61
CA ILE A 155 10.13 1.11 28.35
C ILE A 155 10.59 1.91 29.57
N ALA A 156 11.57 2.77 29.38
CA ALA A 156 12.04 3.67 30.39
C ALA A 156 11.16 4.91 30.47
N TRP A 157 10.84 5.38 31.66
CA TRP A 157 10.21 6.66 31.93
C TRP A 157 11.30 7.67 32.24
N GLU A 158 11.50 8.66 31.39
CA GLU A 158 12.64 9.59 31.41
C GLU A 158 12.29 10.95 32.04
N GLY A 159 11.02 11.23 32.26
CA GLY A 159 10.52 12.45 32.87
C GLY A 159 9.11 12.78 32.43
N ASN A 160 8.36 13.59 33.20
CA ASN A 160 7.04 14.08 32.85
C ASN A 160 6.18 12.97 32.15
N ASN A 161 5.81 13.15 30.88
CA ASN A 161 5.14 12.13 30.03
C ASN A 161 6.08 11.60 28.94
N ASP A 162 7.40 11.63 29.15
CA ASP A 162 8.40 11.17 28.18
C ASP A 162 8.85 9.74 28.49
N PHE A 163 8.76 8.89 27.45
CA PHE A 163 9.10 7.48 27.52
C PHE A 163 9.99 7.08 26.35
N ASN A 164 10.88 6.12 26.59
CA ASN A 164 11.78 5.61 25.56
C ASN A 164 11.88 4.08 25.60
N VAL A 165 11.79 3.44 24.44
CA VAL A 165 11.96 1.99 24.31
C VAL A 165 13.44 1.65 24.43
N ARG A 166 13.79 0.79 25.39
CA ARG A 166 15.12 0.21 25.53
C ARG A 166 15.17 -1.13 24.80
N PHE A 167 16.27 -1.38 24.13
CA PHE A 167 16.49 -2.61 23.37
C PHE A 167 17.58 -3.47 24.01
N GLY A 168 17.50 -4.78 23.79
CA GLY A 168 18.59 -5.69 24.11
C GLY A 168 19.84 -5.41 23.27
N SER A 169 21.00 -5.87 23.75
CA SER A 169 22.28 -5.67 23.03
C SER A 169 22.42 -6.54 21.81
N ASP A 170 21.72 -7.66 21.76
CA ASP A 170 21.87 -8.69 20.73
C ASP A 170 20.65 -8.74 19.82
N MET A 171 20.88 -9.13 18.56
CA MET A 171 19.83 -9.45 17.63
C MET A 171 19.34 -10.86 17.91
N GLU A 172 18.03 -11.06 17.86
CA GLU A 172 17.41 -12.37 18.07
C GLU A 172 16.56 -12.76 16.85
N ASP A 173 16.54 -14.05 16.55
CA ASP A 173 15.70 -14.59 15.50
C ASP A 173 14.30 -14.93 16.07
N VAL A 174 13.30 -14.33 15.46
CA VAL A 174 11.89 -14.66 15.66
C VAL A 174 11.42 -15.41 14.43
N GLU A 175 11.09 -16.70 14.59
CA GLU A 175 10.64 -17.57 13.50
C GLU A 175 9.22 -18.04 13.74
N VAL A 176 8.38 -17.96 12.70
CA VAL A 176 6.99 -18.40 12.70
C VAL A 176 6.71 -19.16 11.41
N GLU A 177 6.21 -20.38 11.55
CA GLU A 177 5.77 -21.23 10.44
C GLU A 177 4.24 -21.25 10.33
N SER A 178 3.74 -21.30 9.10
CA SER A 178 2.31 -21.49 8.80
C SER A 178 2.15 -22.27 7.50
N SER A 179 0.95 -22.83 7.27
CA SER A 179 0.65 -23.53 6.03
C SER A 179 -0.82 -23.37 5.65
N TYR A 180 -1.10 -23.46 4.35
CA TYR A 180 -2.46 -23.44 3.81
C TYR A 180 -2.55 -24.23 2.51
N ASP A 181 -3.77 -24.63 2.15
CA ASP A 181 -4.05 -25.32 0.89
C ASP A 181 -5.26 -24.73 0.17
N HIS A 182 -5.28 -24.88 -1.16
CA HIS A 182 -6.35 -24.41 -2.01
C HIS A 182 -6.70 -25.40 -3.11
N VAL A 183 -8.02 -25.48 -3.40
CA VAL A 183 -8.55 -26.13 -4.60
C VAL A 183 -9.07 -25.04 -5.53
N LEU A 184 -8.50 -24.96 -6.72
CA LEU A 184 -8.71 -23.88 -7.69
C LEU A 184 -9.32 -24.45 -8.98
N PRO A 185 -10.66 -24.58 -9.05
CA PRO A 185 -11.36 -24.94 -10.28
C PRO A 185 -11.37 -23.77 -11.27
N ALA A 186 -11.38 -24.08 -12.55
CA ALA A 186 -11.58 -23.13 -13.65
C ALA A 186 -12.44 -23.79 -14.75
N LEU A 187 -13.35 -23.04 -15.34
CA LEU A 187 -14.19 -23.44 -16.44
C LEU A 187 -14.36 -22.24 -17.37
N ASP A 188 -13.96 -22.42 -18.61
CA ASP A 188 -14.19 -21.47 -19.71
C ASP A 188 -14.96 -22.19 -20.81
N PHE A 189 -16.06 -21.61 -21.25
CA PHE A 189 -16.90 -22.13 -22.29
C PHE A 189 -17.29 -21.01 -23.24
N ASP A 190 -17.03 -21.19 -24.50
CA ASP A 190 -17.53 -20.33 -25.57
C ASP A 190 -18.28 -21.11 -26.64
N ILE A 191 -19.25 -20.44 -27.24
CA ILE A 191 -20.08 -21.01 -28.30
C ILE A 191 -20.46 -19.92 -29.31
N GLU A 192 -20.32 -20.23 -30.59
CA GLU A 192 -20.85 -19.39 -31.67
C GLU A 192 -22.35 -19.66 -31.82
N VAL A 193 -23.19 -18.87 -31.12
CA VAL A 193 -24.65 -19.07 -31.06
C VAL A 193 -25.36 -18.81 -32.38
N VAL A 194 -24.85 -17.91 -33.20
CA VAL A 194 -25.18 -17.65 -34.58
C VAL A 194 -23.92 -17.13 -35.28
N GLU A 195 -23.89 -17.14 -36.61
CA GLU A 195 -22.75 -16.67 -37.40
C GLU A 195 -22.22 -15.32 -36.90
N ASN A 196 -20.92 -15.27 -36.55
CA ASN A 196 -20.23 -14.11 -36.04
C ASN A 196 -20.69 -13.60 -34.63
N MET A 197 -21.50 -14.37 -33.90
CA MET A 197 -21.92 -14.01 -32.54
C MET A 197 -21.45 -15.06 -31.56
N ILE A 198 -20.57 -14.69 -30.63
CA ILE A 198 -19.97 -15.56 -29.63
C ILE A 198 -20.55 -15.22 -28.26
N ALA A 199 -21.01 -16.24 -27.54
CA ALA A 199 -21.35 -16.16 -26.12
C ALA A 199 -20.25 -16.85 -25.33
N ARG A 200 -19.78 -16.21 -24.26
CA ARG A 200 -18.76 -16.77 -23.36
C ARG A 200 -19.29 -16.84 -21.93
N PHE A 201 -18.89 -17.88 -21.26
CA PHE A 201 -19.12 -18.10 -19.84
C PHE A 201 -17.80 -18.54 -19.20
N SER A 202 -17.35 -17.85 -18.17
CA SER A 202 -16.18 -18.25 -17.40
C SER A 202 -16.52 -18.30 -15.91
N TYR A 203 -16.03 -19.33 -15.24
CA TYR A 203 -16.01 -19.44 -13.79
C TYR A 203 -14.63 -19.85 -13.32
N SER A 204 -14.08 -19.16 -12.35
CA SER A 204 -12.81 -19.57 -11.75
C SER A 204 -12.73 -19.21 -10.28
N LYS A 205 -12.01 -20.05 -9.53
CA LYS A 205 -11.54 -19.70 -8.20
C LYS A 205 -10.07 -19.33 -8.30
N THR A 206 -9.73 -18.12 -7.83
CA THR A 206 -8.37 -17.60 -7.84
C THR A 206 -7.93 -17.18 -6.45
N ILE A 207 -6.63 -17.13 -6.21
CA ILE A 207 -6.04 -16.65 -4.97
C ILE A 207 -5.05 -15.53 -5.23
N ALA A 208 -4.92 -14.61 -4.25
CA ALA A 208 -3.82 -13.66 -4.21
C ALA A 208 -3.16 -13.71 -2.83
N ARG A 209 -1.85 -13.93 -2.82
CA ARG A 209 -1.07 -14.08 -1.59
C ARG A 209 -0.91 -12.74 -0.88
N PRO A 210 -0.78 -12.75 0.46
CA PRO A 210 -0.41 -11.57 1.23
C PRO A 210 0.92 -11.00 0.73
N THR A 211 1.11 -9.69 0.91
CA THR A 211 2.43 -9.11 0.69
C THR A 211 3.41 -9.60 1.76
N TYR A 212 4.67 -9.74 1.43
CA TYR A 212 5.70 -10.21 2.39
C TYR A 212 5.82 -9.31 3.62
N ASN A 213 5.54 -8.02 3.51
CA ASN A 213 5.48 -7.14 4.68
C ASN A 213 4.38 -7.55 5.67
N ASN A 214 3.24 -8.00 5.17
CA ASN A 214 2.14 -8.47 6.02
C ASN A 214 2.47 -9.81 6.72
N LEU A 215 3.32 -10.64 6.12
CA LEU A 215 3.76 -11.93 6.66
C LEU A 215 4.94 -11.84 7.64
N SER A 216 5.44 -10.63 7.92
CA SER A 216 6.61 -10.46 8.79
C SER A 216 6.35 -10.96 10.22
N ALA A 217 7.28 -11.73 10.77
CA ALA A 217 7.28 -12.09 12.19
C ALA A 217 7.72 -10.94 13.12
N ALA A 218 8.22 -9.82 12.56
CA ALA A 218 8.66 -8.68 13.35
C ALA A 218 7.47 -7.89 13.91
N ALA A 219 7.64 -7.40 15.13
CA ALA A 219 6.76 -6.40 15.73
C ALA A 219 7.58 -5.18 16.16
N THR A 220 6.96 -4.00 16.07
CA THR A 220 7.49 -2.75 16.58
C THR A 220 6.57 -2.20 17.66
N VAL A 221 7.14 -1.64 18.72
CA VAL A 221 6.38 -1.03 19.78
C VAL A 221 6.72 0.47 19.86
N SER A 222 5.73 1.27 20.18
CA SER A 222 5.88 2.68 20.52
C SER A 222 5.52 2.84 22.00
N PRO A 223 6.28 3.64 22.77
CA PRO A 223 6.00 3.84 24.17
C PRO A 223 4.66 4.54 24.36
N GLN A 224 4.23 4.61 25.61
CA GLN A 224 3.07 5.42 25.98
C GLN A 224 3.26 6.85 25.48
N SER A 225 2.21 7.40 24.89
CA SER A 225 2.17 8.79 24.46
C SER A 225 0.79 9.38 24.73
N GLY A 226 0.76 10.64 25.16
CA GLY A 226 -0.48 11.33 25.48
C GLY A 226 -0.20 12.64 26.21
N PRO A 227 -1.22 13.46 26.47
CA PRO A 227 -1.05 14.75 27.12
C PRO A 227 -0.69 14.64 28.60
N THR A 228 -1.02 13.54 29.25
CA THR A 228 -0.70 13.25 30.67
C THR A 228 -0.86 11.78 30.99
N ILE A 229 -0.02 11.25 31.91
CA ILE A 229 -0.10 9.88 32.42
C ILE A 229 -1.22 9.68 33.47
N LEU A 230 -1.90 10.74 33.88
CA LEU A 230 -2.93 10.70 34.91
C LEU A 230 -4.32 10.37 34.40
N THR A 231 -4.47 10.20 33.08
CA THR A 231 -5.73 9.88 32.43
C THR A 231 -5.57 8.66 31.53
N ASP A 232 -6.69 7.99 31.24
CA ASP A 232 -6.73 6.87 30.27
C ASP A 232 -6.40 7.30 28.82
N SER A 233 -5.97 8.55 28.62
CA SER A 233 -5.57 9.07 27.30
C SER A 233 -4.17 8.64 26.85
N ILE A 234 -3.36 8.11 27.76
CA ILE A 234 -2.06 7.51 27.44
C ILE A 234 -2.27 6.11 26.89
N THR A 235 -1.73 5.89 25.70
CA THR A 235 -1.87 4.61 25.02
C THR A 235 -0.53 4.18 24.44
N ALA A 236 -0.11 2.98 24.79
CA ALA A 236 1.00 2.31 24.12
C ALA A 236 0.49 1.65 22.84
N THR A 237 1.21 1.83 21.75
CA THR A 237 0.82 1.27 20.45
C THR A 237 1.87 0.31 19.93
N ALA A 238 1.44 -0.61 19.08
CA ALA A 238 2.34 -1.52 18.39
C ALA A 238 1.87 -1.75 16.96
N SER A 239 2.78 -2.23 16.13
CA SER A 239 2.50 -2.70 14.79
C SER A 239 3.26 -3.98 14.53
N SER A 240 2.57 -5.01 14.07
CA SER A 240 3.17 -6.30 13.70
C SER A 240 2.65 -6.79 12.37
N GLY A 241 3.42 -7.67 11.72
CA GLY A 241 2.88 -8.50 10.67
C GLY A 241 2.08 -9.70 11.26
N ASN A 242 1.66 -10.59 10.39
CA ASN A 242 0.94 -11.81 10.75
C ASN A 242 1.33 -12.94 9.79
N PRO A 243 2.31 -13.78 10.16
CA PRO A 243 2.74 -14.92 9.32
C PRO A 243 1.64 -15.96 9.08
N SER A 244 0.57 -15.95 9.88
CA SER A 244 -0.57 -16.88 9.74
C SER A 244 -1.64 -16.41 8.75
N LEU A 245 -1.39 -15.33 8.02
CA LEU A 245 -2.30 -14.89 6.97
C LEU A 245 -2.38 -15.93 5.85
N ILE A 246 -3.62 -16.18 5.41
CA ILE A 246 -3.90 -16.98 4.22
C ILE A 246 -4.18 -16.07 3.02
N PRO A 247 -4.02 -16.56 1.79
CA PRO A 247 -4.39 -15.82 0.59
C PRO A 247 -5.86 -15.38 0.61
N LEU A 248 -6.12 -14.19 0.05
CA LEU A 248 -7.49 -13.88 -0.34
C LEU A 248 -7.91 -14.86 -1.45
N GLU A 249 -9.17 -15.26 -1.43
CA GLU A 249 -9.78 -16.16 -2.40
C GLU A 249 -10.91 -15.42 -3.11
N SER A 250 -10.97 -15.52 -4.43
CA SER A 250 -12.02 -14.94 -5.25
C SER A 250 -12.73 -16.00 -6.07
N ASP A 251 -14.04 -16.10 -5.93
CA ASP A 251 -14.92 -16.80 -6.86
C ASP A 251 -15.31 -15.79 -7.95
N ASN A 252 -14.90 -16.03 -9.19
CA ASN A 252 -15.10 -15.15 -10.34
C ASN A 252 -16.10 -15.76 -11.30
N LEU A 253 -17.05 -14.94 -11.74
CA LEU A 253 -18.04 -15.28 -12.76
C LEU A 253 -18.02 -14.21 -13.85
N ASP A 254 -17.85 -14.61 -15.10
CA ASP A 254 -17.84 -13.73 -16.25
C ASP A 254 -18.80 -14.26 -17.33
N LEU A 255 -19.58 -13.34 -17.90
CA LEU A 255 -20.50 -13.61 -19.02
C LEU A 255 -20.27 -12.55 -20.08
N SER A 256 -20.05 -12.93 -21.32
CA SER A 256 -19.93 -11.96 -22.41
C SER A 256 -20.63 -12.40 -23.68
N PHE A 257 -21.02 -11.40 -24.47
CA PHE A 257 -21.53 -11.55 -25.83
C PHE A 257 -20.76 -10.62 -26.74
N GLU A 258 -20.29 -11.18 -27.85
CA GLU A 258 -19.49 -10.49 -28.85
C GLU A 258 -20.16 -10.67 -30.22
N TYR A 259 -20.30 -9.61 -30.99
CA TYR A 259 -20.82 -9.63 -32.35
C TYR A 259 -19.83 -8.97 -33.31
N TYR A 260 -19.29 -9.78 -34.21
CA TYR A 260 -18.34 -9.41 -35.26
C TYR A 260 -19.11 -9.17 -36.56
N PHE A 261 -19.43 -7.91 -36.85
CA PHE A 261 -20.23 -7.57 -38.03
C PHE A 261 -19.40 -7.23 -39.27
N ASP A 262 -18.07 -7.20 -39.13
CA ASP A 262 -17.09 -7.06 -40.20
C ASP A 262 -15.75 -7.65 -39.74
N GLU A 263 -14.78 -7.90 -40.65
CA GLU A 263 -13.48 -8.51 -40.32
C GLU A 263 -12.70 -7.78 -39.20
N THR A 264 -12.88 -6.46 -39.11
CA THR A 264 -12.18 -5.61 -38.13
C THR A 264 -13.13 -4.87 -37.22
N SER A 265 -14.41 -5.21 -37.21
CA SER A 265 -15.44 -4.44 -36.50
C SER A 265 -16.27 -5.35 -35.60
N TYR A 266 -16.38 -4.97 -34.35
CA TYR A 266 -17.14 -5.72 -33.36
C TYR A 266 -17.78 -4.82 -32.31
N VAL A 267 -18.77 -5.36 -31.63
CA VAL A 267 -19.31 -4.84 -30.38
C VAL A 267 -19.33 -5.97 -29.36
N SER A 268 -19.06 -5.65 -28.09
CA SER A 268 -19.13 -6.60 -26.99
C SER A 268 -19.78 -6.02 -25.76
N VAL A 269 -20.43 -6.88 -24.99
CA VAL A 269 -20.94 -6.58 -23.66
C VAL A 269 -20.56 -7.73 -22.73
N GLY A 270 -19.91 -7.40 -21.63
CA GLY A 270 -19.54 -8.33 -20.57
C GLY A 270 -20.19 -7.94 -19.25
N PHE A 271 -20.48 -8.93 -18.43
CA PHE A 271 -20.83 -8.80 -17.03
C PHE A 271 -19.87 -9.63 -16.20
N TYR A 272 -19.37 -9.09 -15.10
CA TYR A 272 -18.53 -9.83 -14.16
C TYR A 272 -19.01 -9.66 -12.71
N ASP A 273 -18.82 -10.74 -11.90
CA ASP A 273 -19.05 -10.78 -10.46
C ASP A 273 -17.87 -11.49 -9.79
N LYS A 274 -17.25 -10.83 -8.81
CA LYS A 274 -16.11 -11.35 -8.04
C LYS A 274 -16.44 -11.34 -6.57
N ARG A 275 -16.51 -12.51 -5.96
CA ARG A 275 -16.78 -12.69 -4.54
C ARG A 275 -15.50 -13.02 -3.81
N VAL A 276 -14.97 -12.02 -3.14
CA VAL A 276 -13.67 -12.10 -2.46
C VAL A 276 -13.88 -12.43 -0.99
N LYS A 277 -13.18 -13.45 -0.50
CA LYS A 277 -13.10 -13.85 0.92
C LYS A 277 -11.68 -13.70 1.43
N ASN A 278 -11.53 -13.75 2.75
CA ASN A 278 -10.22 -13.62 3.41
C ASN A 278 -9.50 -12.32 3.04
N PHE A 279 -10.26 -11.27 2.76
CA PHE A 279 -9.67 -9.97 2.46
C PHE A 279 -8.83 -9.51 3.65
N ILE A 280 -7.62 -9.03 3.39
CA ILE A 280 -6.69 -8.62 4.42
C ILE A 280 -7.01 -7.18 4.81
N GLY A 281 -7.49 -7.00 6.03
CA GLY A 281 -7.67 -5.69 6.66
C GLY A 281 -6.74 -5.55 7.86
N ASN A 282 -6.54 -4.32 8.33
CA ASN A 282 -5.87 -4.09 9.61
C ASN A 282 -6.89 -4.10 10.74
N GLU A 283 -6.54 -4.76 11.82
CA GLU A 283 -7.32 -4.81 13.05
C GLU A 283 -6.46 -4.32 14.22
N GLN A 284 -7.09 -3.62 15.15
CA GLN A 284 -6.46 -3.22 16.40
C GLN A 284 -6.80 -4.25 17.46
N VAL A 285 -5.79 -4.88 18.04
CA VAL A 285 -5.91 -5.89 19.07
C VAL A 285 -5.20 -5.42 20.33
N GLU A 286 -5.88 -5.52 21.47
CA GLU A 286 -5.27 -5.24 22.77
C GLU A 286 -4.50 -6.48 23.23
N GLU A 287 -3.16 -6.36 23.27
CA GLU A 287 -2.30 -7.46 23.71
C GLU A 287 -1.00 -6.94 24.35
N ASN A 288 -0.37 -7.77 25.18
CA ASN A 288 1.00 -7.50 25.64
C ASN A 288 2.01 -8.05 24.62
N ILE A 289 3.01 -7.25 24.28
CA ILE A 289 4.06 -7.61 23.34
C ILE A 289 5.41 -7.59 24.06
N PHE A 290 6.22 -8.60 23.82
CA PHE A 290 7.57 -8.80 24.39
C PHE A 290 7.61 -8.85 25.93
N GLY A 291 6.50 -9.03 26.64
CA GLY A 291 6.46 -9.04 28.09
C GLY A 291 6.76 -7.69 28.73
N LEU A 292 6.60 -6.59 28.00
CA LEU A 292 6.91 -5.24 28.45
C LEU A 292 5.98 -4.79 29.58
N ARG A 293 6.51 -3.97 30.50
CA ARG A 293 5.85 -3.57 31.74
C ARG A 293 5.66 -2.07 31.81
N ASP A 294 4.60 -1.67 32.48
CA ASP A 294 4.17 -0.29 32.68
C ASP A 294 4.74 0.27 33.98
N VAL A 295 5.72 1.15 33.85
CA VAL A 295 6.43 1.81 34.94
C VAL A 295 5.58 2.87 35.66
N THR A 296 4.48 3.31 35.08
CA THR A 296 3.61 4.38 35.63
C THR A 296 2.49 3.86 36.53
N ASN A 297 2.32 2.53 36.56
CA ASN A 297 1.32 1.83 37.34
C ASN A 297 1.99 0.72 38.19
N GLY A 298 1.26 0.22 39.18
CA GLY A 298 1.76 -0.82 40.07
C GLY A 298 2.27 -0.29 41.39
N PRO A 299 2.83 -1.18 42.25
CA PRO A 299 3.05 -0.89 43.66
C PRO A 299 3.91 0.34 43.96
N ARG A 300 4.97 0.58 43.19
CA ARG A 300 5.85 1.73 43.39
C ARG A 300 5.22 3.07 42.99
N ALA A 301 4.47 3.09 41.91
CA ALA A 301 3.75 4.28 41.49
C ALA A 301 2.59 4.59 42.45
N GLU A 302 1.90 3.58 42.97
CA GLU A 302 0.88 3.73 44.00
C GLU A 302 1.48 4.27 45.30
N ALA A 303 2.65 3.75 45.73
CA ALA A 303 3.37 4.26 46.91
C ALA A 303 3.80 5.73 46.74
N ALA A 304 4.29 6.10 45.56
CA ALA A 304 4.66 7.47 45.23
C ALA A 304 3.43 8.42 45.25
N ARG A 305 2.30 7.99 44.72
CA ARG A 305 1.02 8.74 44.77
C ARG A 305 0.59 8.98 46.21
N ALA A 306 0.63 7.92 47.04
CA ALA A 306 0.28 8.03 48.46
C ALA A 306 1.20 8.98 49.25
N GLU A 307 2.50 8.99 48.95
CA GLU A 307 3.46 9.89 49.58
C GLU A 307 3.26 11.35 49.14
N LEU A 308 2.97 11.60 47.86
CA LEU A 308 2.61 12.94 47.37
C LEU A 308 1.36 13.47 48.05
N GLU A 309 0.32 12.64 48.17
CA GLU A 309 -0.91 12.99 48.89
C GLU A 309 -0.63 13.30 50.35
N ALA A 310 0.17 12.48 51.06
CA ALA A 310 0.51 12.67 52.45
C ALA A 310 1.28 13.98 52.68
N ARG A 311 2.09 14.42 51.74
CA ARG A 311 2.81 15.69 51.75
C ARG A 311 1.97 16.87 51.26
N GLY A 312 0.76 16.64 50.72
CA GLY A 312 -0.09 17.69 50.15
C GLY A 312 0.48 18.28 48.86
N ILE A 313 1.32 17.53 48.15
CA ILE A 313 1.90 17.92 46.86
C ILE A 313 0.90 17.54 45.76
N PRO A 314 0.54 18.44 44.82
CA PRO A 314 -0.33 18.12 43.70
C PRO A 314 0.26 17.01 42.85
N ILE A 315 -0.54 16.00 42.53
CA ILE A 315 -0.11 14.91 41.64
C ILE A 315 -0.26 15.39 40.20
N ASN A 316 0.87 15.42 39.50
CA ASN A 316 0.99 15.60 38.06
C ASN A 316 2.12 14.68 37.56
N ASP A 317 2.33 14.66 36.25
CA ASP A 317 3.28 13.75 35.61
C ASP A 317 4.69 13.93 36.15
N THR A 318 5.16 15.18 36.26
CA THR A 318 6.47 15.53 36.80
C THR A 318 6.61 15.16 38.29
N SER A 319 5.63 15.54 39.11
CA SER A 319 5.70 15.23 40.56
C SER A 319 5.68 13.73 40.83
N LEU A 320 4.91 12.96 40.03
CA LEU A 320 4.86 11.51 40.15
C LEU A 320 6.17 10.87 39.74
N PHE A 321 6.73 11.28 38.59
CA PHE A 321 8.05 10.83 38.14
C PHE A 321 9.13 11.09 39.20
N ASN A 322 9.23 12.34 39.67
CA ASN A 322 10.22 12.73 40.67
C ASN A 322 10.08 11.93 41.95
N MET A 323 8.85 11.69 42.42
CA MET A 323 8.62 10.90 43.61
C MET A 323 9.01 9.43 43.44
N VAL A 324 8.66 8.81 42.32
CA VAL A 324 9.10 7.43 42.02
C VAL A 324 10.62 7.37 41.98
N ALA A 325 11.27 8.28 41.23
CA ALA A 325 12.73 8.33 41.13
C ALA A 325 13.41 8.58 42.49
N ALA A 326 12.87 9.49 43.32
CA ALA A 326 13.39 9.77 44.66
C ALA A 326 13.31 8.54 45.56
N MET A 327 12.17 7.86 45.61
CA MET A 327 11.97 6.65 46.41
C MET A 327 12.87 5.49 45.98
N GLU A 328 13.04 5.28 44.70
CA GLU A 328 13.91 4.22 44.17
C GLU A 328 15.39 4.44 44.48
N ASN A 329 15.83 5.70 44.46
CA ASN A 329 17.21 6.05 44.66
C ASN A 329 17.53 6.44 46.12
N GLY A 330 16.52 6.42 47.00
CA GLY A 330 16.68 6.72 48.43
C GLY A 330 17.13 8.16 48.68
N ILE A 331 16.66 9.12 47.88
CA ILE A 331 16.94 10.54 48.00
C ILE A 331 15.69 11.30 48.45
N GLU A 332 15.89 12.46 49.07
CA GLU A 332 14.78 13.34 49.45
C GLU A 332 14.18 14.01 48.21
N TYR A 333 12.86 14.01 48.10
CA TYR A 333 12.12 14.60 46.96
C TYR A 333 12.48 16.07 46.69
N ASP A 334 12.69 16.85 47.78
CA ASP A 334 12.99 18.28 47.69
C ASP A 334 14.50 18.57 47.50
N SER A 335 15.32 17.55 47.29
CA SER A 335 16.78 17.69 47.16
C SER A 335 17.24 18.12 45.78
N LEU A 336 16.40 17.96 44.75
CA LEU A 336 16.70 18.28 43.36
C LEU A 336 15.55 19.09 42.73
N THR A 337 15.85 19.81 41.65
CA THR A 337 14.83 20.43 40.80
C THR A 337 14.23 19.40 39.84
N ASP A 338 13.07 19.70 39.25
CA ASP A 338 12.42 18.84 38.27
C ASP A 338 13.39 18.50 37.12
N GLU A 339 14.07 19.50 36.57
CA GLU A 339 15.07 19.32 35.48
C GLU A 339 16.25 18.42 35.93
N GLN A 340 16.67 18.52 37.21
CA GLN A 340 17.74 17.68 37.72
C GLN A 340 17.30 16.23 37.92
N PHE A 341 16.01 15.98 38.24
CA PHE A 341 15.46 14.63 38.29
C PHE A 341 15.48 14.01 36.88
N GLU A 342 14.97 14.70 35.89
CA GLU A 342 14.92 14.23 34.47
C GLU A 342 16.33 13.99 33.88
N GLN A 343 17.33 14.80 34.26
CA GLN A 343 18.70 14.61 33.79
C GLN A 343 19.48 13.49 34.49
N GLN A 344 19.09 13.07 35.67
CA GLN A 344 19.87 12.14 36.48
C GLN A 344 19.27 10.75 36.60
N PHE A 345 17.95 10.60 36.36
CA PHE A 345 17.25 9.35 36.62
C PHE A 345 16.34 8.96 35.49
N ASP A 346 16.39 7.67 35.17
CA ASP A 346 15.39 6.97 34.37
C ASP A 346 14.69 5.96 35.28
N VAL A 347 13.36 5.91 35.25
CA VAL A 347 12.58 4.86 35.92
C VAL A 347 12.48 3.69 35.01
N LEU A 348 13.23 2.62 35.31
CA LEU A 348 13.26 1.40 34.51
C LEU A 348 12.20 0.38 34.98
N PRO A 349 11.65 -0.47 34.12
CA PRO A 349 10.68 -1.49 34.50
C PRO A 349 11.30 -2.54 35.44
N ASN A 350 10.50 -3.01 36.39
CA ASN A 350 10.85 -4.11 37.27
C ASN A 350 9.78 -5.21 37.27
N SER A 351 10.04 -6.34 37.94
CA SER A 351 9.15 -7.50 37.95
C SER A 351 7.80 -7.28 38.64
N GLU A 352 7.65 -6.25 39.46
CA GLU A 352 6.43 -5.93 40.20
C GLU A 352 5.48 -5.02 39.38
N ASP A 353 6.01 -4.33 38.37
CA ASP A 353 5.20 -3.50 37.49
C ASP A 353 4.24 -4.38 36.65
N PRO A 354 3.01 -3.93 36.40
CA PRO A 354 2.05 -4.67 35.60
C PRO A 354 2.50 -4.77 34.13
N LEU A 355 2.01 -5.76 33.42
CA LEU A 355 2.21 -5.86 31.97
C LEU A 355 1.47 -4.72 31.28
N ILE A 356 2.16 -4.09 30.32
CA ILE A 356 1.55 -3.05 29.50
C ILE A 356 0.64 -3.66 28.44
N THR A 357 -0.51 -3.06 28.21
CA THR A 357 -1.39 -3.42 27.11
C THR A 357 -1.16 -2.48 25.94
N PHE A 358 -0.76 -3.03 24.80
CA PHE A 358 -0.58 -2.29 23.55
C PHE A 358 -1.85 -2.40 22.70
N ILE A 359 -2.21 -1.32 22.02
CA ILE A 359 -3.09 -1.38 20.86
C ILE A 359 -2.22 -1.76 19.68
N ASN A 360 -2.20 -3.05 19.35
CA ASN A 360 -1.43 -3.59 18.22
C ASN A 360 -2.23 -3.55 16.94
N SER A 361 -1.74 -2.84 15.94
CA SER A 361 -2.28 -2.86 14.57
C SER A 361 -1.63 -3.98 13.79
N LYS A 362 -2.42 -4.99 13.42
CA LYS A 362 -1.94 -6.14 12.63
C LYS A 362 -2.88 -6.51 11.48
N PRO A 363 -2.34 -7.05 10.38
CA PRO A 363 -3.16 -7.54 9.27
C PRO A 363 -3.88 -8.85 9.66
N VAL A 364 -5.15 -8.98 9.27
CA VAL A 364 -6.00 -10.15 9.54
C VAL A 364 -6.89 -10.47 8.34
N ASN A 365 -7.24 -11.76 8.18
CA ASN A 365 -8.17 -12.25 7.15
C ASN A 365 -9.61 -12.27 7.69
N ASN A 366 -10.26 -11.12 7.85
CA ASN A 366 -11.58 -11.05 8.48
C ASN A 366 -12.66 -10.37 7.65
N LYS A 367 -12.37 -10.05 6.39
CA LYS A 367 -13.29 -9.33 5.51
C LYS A 367 -13.68 -10.15 4.29
N ALA A 368 -14.88 -9.90 3.79
CA ALA A 368 -15.36 -10.37 2.50
C ALA A 368 -15.96 -9.18 1.76
N ALA A 369 -15.88 -9.20 0.44
CA ALA A 369 -16.39 -8.13 -0.41
C ALA A 369 -16.82 -8.67 -1.77
N ASN A 370 -17.83 -8.05 -2.37
CA ASN A 370 -18.23 -8.33 -3.74
C ASN A 370 -17.86 -7.14 -4.64
N ILE A 371 -17.34 -7.47 -5.82
CA ILE A 371 -17.01 -6.50 -6.88
C ILE A 371 -17.71 -6.98 -8.15
N TYR A 372 -18.52 -6.15 -8.77
CA TYR A 372 -19.25 -6.49 -9.98
C TYR A 372 -19.37 -5.29 -10.92
N GLY A 373 -19.65 -5.58 -12.18
CA GLY A 373 -19.80 -4.51 -13.17
C GLY A 373 -20.08 -5.01 -14.57
N PHE A 374 -20.04 -4.05 -15.51
CA PHE A 374 -20.22 -4.29 -16.91
C PHE A 374 -19.04 -3.72 -17.70
N GLU A 375 -18.71 -4.41 -18.77
CA GLU A 375 -17.72 -4.00 -19.76
C GLU A 375 -18.38 -3.89 -21.12
N LEU A 376 -18.24 -2.73 -21.75
CA LEU A 376 -18.72 -2.46 -23.09
C LEU A 376 -17.52 -2.14 -23.97
N ALA A 377 -17.44 -2.75 -25.15
CA ALA A 377 -16.44 -2.38 -26.13
C ALA A 377 -17.02 -2.37 -27.55
N ALA A 378 -16.53 -1.47 -28.37
CA ALA A 378 -16.88 -1.37 -29.78
C ALA A 378 -15.67 -0.93 -30.59
N GLN A 379 -15.46 -1.57 -31.73
CA GLN A 379 -14.48 -1.16 -32.73
C GLN A 379 -15.15 -1.18 -34.09
N HIS A 380 -14.91 -0.15 -34.90
CA HIS A 380 -15.40 -0.09 -36.26
C HIS A 380 -14.46 0.69 -37.17
N PHE A 381 -14.16 0.12 -38.34
CA PHE A 381 -13.47 0.79 -39.42
C PHE A 381 -14.49 1.08 -40.54
N PHE A 382 -14.50 2.32 -41.04
CA PHE A 382 -15.48 2.80 -42.02
C PHE A 382 -15.07 2.46 -43.46
N GLY A 383 -15.17 1.20 -43.82
CA GLY A 383 -14.76 0.68 -45.11
C GLY A 383 -13.34 1.11 -45.50
N ASP A 384 -13.13 1.48 -46.75
CA ASP A 384 -11.82 1.91 -47.26
C ASP A 384 -11.48 3.39 -46.96
N SER A 385 -12.23 4.04 -46.10
CA SER A 385 -12.03 5.48 -45.79
C SER A 385 -10.71 5.76 -45.06
N GLY A 386 -10.17 4.77 -44.38
CA GLY A 386 -9.05 4.89 -43.47
C GLY A 386 -9.46 5.34 -42.05
N PHE A 387 -10.68 5.75 -41.80
CA PHE A 387 -11.16 6.13 -40.47
C PHE A 387 -11.58 4.89 -39.67
N GLY A 388 -11.25 4.92 -38.38
CA GLY A 388 -11.67 3.92 -37.41
C GLY A 388 -12.00 4.57 -36.07
N VAL A 389 -12.85 3.87 -35.30
CA VAL A 389 -13.19 4.23 -33.92
C VAL A 389 -13.07 2.99 -33.03
N LEU A 390 -12.48 3.16 -31.85
CA LEU A 390 -12.52 2.20 -30.78
C LEU A 390 -13.02 2.91 -29.52
N ALA A 391 -13.99 2.29 -28.85
CA ALA A 391 -14.53 2.81 -27.59
C ALA A 391 -14.66 1.65 -26.60
N ASN A 392 -14.35 1.88 -25.33
CA ASN A 392 -14.70 1.00 -24.25
C ASN A 392 -15.17 1.78 -23.03
N TYR A 393 -16.03 1.15 -22.24
CA TYR A 393 -16.54 1.68 -21.00
C TYR A 393 -16.69 0.53 -20.01
N THR A 394 -16.11 0.71 -18.81
CA THR A 394 -16.19 -0.26 -17.72
C THR A 394 -16.86 0.40 -16.52
N THR A 395 -17.90 -0.23 -16.01
CA THR A 395 -18.45 0.12 -14.69
C THR A 395 -17.92 -0.83 -13.65
N VAL A 396 -17.64 -0.34 -12.46
CA VAL A 396 -17.23 -1.17 -11.33
C VAL A 396 -17.91 -0.73 -10.05
N GLN A 397 -18.53 -1.68 -9.36
CA GLN A 397 -19.21 -1.43 -8.10
C GLN A 397 -18.71 -2.42 -7.05
N GLY A 398 -18.67 -1.98 -5.79
CA GLY A 398 -18.36 -2.79 -4.63
C GLY A 398 -19.44 -2.65 -3.58
N ASP A 399 -19.62 -3.68 -2.76
CA ASP A 399 -20.63 -3.70 -1.71
C ASP A 399 -20.18 -3.04 -0.39
N ILE A 400 -18.90 -2.63 -0.29
CA ILE A 400 -18.34 -2.00 0.90
C ILE A 400 -17.70 -0.66 0.55
N GLY A 401 -18.41 0.42 0.88
CA GLY A 401 -17.94 1.80 0.75
C GLY A 401 -17.34 2.35 2.05
N PHE A 402 -16.71 3.52 1.96
CA PHE A 402 -16.23 4.28 3.11
C PHE A 402 -17.31 5.26 3.57
N ASP A 403 -17.61 5.26 4.87
CA ASP A 403 -18.55 6.19 5.49
C ASP A 403 -17.80 7.47 5.91
N ASN A 404 -18.00 8.56 5.17
CA ASN A 404 -17.39 9.86 5.45
C ASN A 404 -17.99 10.56 6.68
N ASP A 405 -19.17 10.15 7.12
CA ASP A 405 -19.87 10.74 8.27
C ASP A 405 -19.52 10.02 9.58
N ALA A 406 -18.84 8.87 9.51
CA ALA A 406 -18.40 8.14 10.70
C ALA A 406 -17.33 8.91 11.49
N ASN A 407 -17.26 8.61 12.79
CA ASN A 407 -16.25 9.21 13.67
C ASN A 407 -14.83 8.93 13.14
N PRO A 408 -13.97 9.96 12.93
CA PRO A 408 -12.61 9.79 12.43
C PRO A 408 -11.70 8.90 13.28
N SER A 409 -12.01 8.65 14.55
CA SER A 409 -11.25 7.71 15.39
C SER A 409 -11.53 6.24 15.10
N ILE A 410 -12.53 5.92 14.26
CA ILE A 410 -12.89 4.55 13.92
C ILE A 410 -12.20 4.14 12.62
N THR A 411 -11.41 3.07 12.68
CA THR A 411 -10.83 2.45 11.48
C THR A 411 -11.94 1.78 10.66
N GLN A 412 -12.00 2.11 9.38
CA GLN A 412 -12.96 1.52 8.44
C GLN A 412 -12.25 0.65 7.41
N PHE A 413 -12.88 -0.46 7.06
CA PHE A 413 -12.55 -1.22 5.86
C PHE A 413 -13.47 -0.77 4.72
N ALA A 414 -12.90 -0.48 3.55
CA ALA A 414 -13.64 -0.20 2.32
C ALA A 414 -12.82 -0.69 1.12
N LEU A 415 -13.52 -0.97 0.02
CA LEU A 415 -12.88 -1.28 -1.25
C LEU A 415 -12.28 -0.02 -1.84
N VAL A 416 -11.01 -0.08 -2.20
CA VAL A 416 -10.24 1.05 -2.78
C VAL A 416 -10.01 0.82 -4.27
N GLY A 417 -9.84 1.91 -5.01
CA GLY A 417 -9.48 1.88 -6.43
C GLY A 417 -10.65 1.59 -7.39
N LEU A 418 -11.87 1.38 -6.89
CA LEU A 418 -13.06 1.13 -7.72
C LEU A 418 -13.50 2.43 -8.39
N SER A 419 -13.49 2.45 -9.71
CA SER A 419 -13.80 3.63 -10.51
C SER A 419 -14.26 3.23 -11.90
N ASP A 420 -15.32 3.85 -12.39
CA ASP A 420 -15.71 3.72 -13.78
C ASP A 420 -14.63 4.30 -14.70
N THR A 421 -14.45 3.70 -15.86
CA THR A 421 -13.46 4.14 -16.85
C THR A 421 -14.04 4.17 -18.24
N ALA A 422 -13.59 5.11 -19.06
CA ALA A 422 -13.95 5.20 -20.47
C ALA A 422 -12.73 5.54 -21.32
N ASN A 423 -12.63 4.90 -22.48
CA ASN A 423 -11.63 5.23 -23.49
C ASN A 423 -12.32 5.39 -24.84
N LEU A 424 -11.97 6.43 -25.57
CA LEU A 424 -12.42 6.67 -26.94
C LEU A 424 -11.20 6.99 -27.80
N ILE A 425 -11.01 6.21 -28.85
CA ILE A 425 -9.90 6.37 -29.77
C ILE A 425 -10.47 6.59 -31.17
N LEU A 426 -10.13 7.71 -31.76
CA LEU A 426 -10.36 7.98 -33.17
C LEU A 426 -9.04 7.78 -33.92
N MET A 427 -9.10 7.04 -35.00
CA MET A 427 -7.92 6.71 -35.80
C MET A 427 -8.17 6.95 -37.28
N TYR A 428 -7.10 7.31 -37.96
CA TYR A 428 -7.05 7.40 -39.42
C TYR A 428 -5.78 6.70 -39.90
N GLU A 429 -5.95 5.71 -40.74
CA GLU A 429 -4.85 4.96 -41.33
C GLU A 429 -5.14 4.71 -42.82
N LYS A 430 -4.46 5.49 -43.63
CA LYS A 430 -4.56 5.32 -45.09
C LYS A 430 -3.31 5.81 -45.77
N ASP A 431 -2.80 5.02 -46.74
CA ASP A 431 -1.58 5.28 -47.49
C ASP A 431 -0.38 5.53 -46.54
N ALA A 432 0.23 6.70 -46.64
CA ALA A 432 1.40 7.07 -45.84
C ALA A 432 1.05 7.74 -44.53
N LEU A 433 -0.21 8.05 -44.26
CA LEU A 433 -0.64 8.82 -43.07
C LEU A 433 -1.32 7.92 -42.04
N GLN A 434 -0.80 7.96 -40.82
CA GLN A 434 -1.44 7.40 -39.63
C GLN A 434 -1.66 8.50 -38.61
N ALA A 435 -2.87 8.60 -38.08
CA ALA A 435 -3.22 9.56 -37.05
C ALA A 435 -4.13 8.92 -36.00
N ARG A 436 -3.92 9.26 -34.75
CA ARG A 436 -4.70 8.73 -33.63
C ARG A 436 -4.93 9.85 -32.62
N ILE A 437 -6.16 9.96 -32.12
CA ILE A 437 -6.52 10.77 -30.95
C ILE A 437 -7.17 9.84 -29.95
N ALA A 438 -6.69 9.85 -28.71
CA ALA A 438 -7.21 9.06 -27.61
C ALA A 438 -7.71 9.97 -26.49
N TYR A 439 -8.93 9.72 -26.04
CA TYR A 439 -9.50 10.30 -24.84
C TYR A 439 -9.63 9.20 -23.79
N ASN A 440 -9.02 9.39 -22.63
CA ASN A 440 -9.08 8.48 -21.50
C ASN A 440 -9.73 9.21 -20.33
N TRP A 441 -10.71 8.60 -19.70
CA TRP A 441 -11.41 9.14 -18.54
C TRP A 441 -11.51 8.08 -17.44
N ARG A 442 -11.37 8.54 -16.21
CA ARG A 442 -11.58 7.77 -15.00
C ARG A 442 -12.38 8.59 -14.01
N ASP A 443 -13.43 8.01 -13.42
CA ASP A 443 -14.23 8.66 -12.40
C ASP A 443 -13.48 8.74 -11.06
N LYS A 444 -13.97 9.60 -10.16
CA LYS A 444 -13.49 9.74 -8.79
C LYS A 444 -13.54 8.42 -8.02
N PHE A 445 -12.52 8.14 -7.22
CA PHE A 445 -12.46 6.92 -6.41
C PHE A 445 -11.79 7.12 -5.06
N LEU A 446 -12.10 6.23 -4.11
CA LEU A 446 -11.38 6.09 -2.85
C LEU A 446 -10.00 5.46 -3.13
N ASP A 447 -8.93 6.19 -2.88
CA ASP A 447 -7.54 5.74 -3.09
C ASP A 447 -7.00 5.01 -1.86
N THR A 448 -7.33 5.49 -0.67
CA THR A 448 -6.94 4.87 0.60
C THR A 448 -7.96 5.16 1.70
N THR A 449 -8.11 4.23 2.63
CA THR A 449 -8.95 4.42 3.83
C THR A 449 -8.21 5.14 4.96
N SER A 450 -6.89 5.31 4.85
CA SER A 450 -6.05 5.92 5.90
C SER A 450 -4.88 6.68 5.26
N GLN A 451 -5.17 7.85 4.71
CA GLN A 451 -4.13 8.78 4.24
C GLN A 451 -3.36 9.39 5.43
N TYR A 452 -4.08 9.70 6.51
CA TYR A 452 -3.53 10.17 7.77
C TYR A 452 -4.51 9.82 8.90
N ILE A 453 -4.10 8.98 9.86
CA ILE A 453 -4.90 8.56 11.04
C ILE A 453 -6.39 8.40 10.73
N ASN A 454 -6.78 7.34 10.01
CA ASN A 454 -8.16 7.02 9.63
C ASN A 454 -8.88 8.06 8.75
N GLU A 455 -8.15 9.03 8.19
CA GLU A 455 -8.69 9.94 7.20
C GLU A 455 -8.55 9.34 5.80
N PRO A 456 -9.62 9.28 5.01
CA PRO A 456 -9.58 8.71 3.66
C PRO A 456 -8.84 9.63 2.70
N GLY A 457 -8.28 9.06 1.65
CA GLY A 457 -7.82 9.77 0.47
C GLY A 457 -8.69 9.42 -0.74
N TYR A 458 -9.18 10.43 -1.43
CA TYR A 458 -9.89 10.31 -2.70
C TYR A 458 -9.05 10.93 -3.81
N THR A 459 -8.97 10.22 -4.93
CA THR A 459 -8.49 10.81 -6.20
C THR A 459 -9.70 11.27 -6.98
N GLU A 460 -9.71 12.55 -7.40
CA GLU A 460 -10.80 13.12 -8.21
C GLU A 460 -10.83 12.52 -9.60
N ASP A 461 -11.90 12.76 -10.33
CA ASP A 461 -12.01 12.34 -11.73
C ASP A 461 -10.88 12.94 -12.56
N TYR A 462 -10.43 12.17 -13.53
CA TYR A 462 -9.29 12.52 -14.38
C TYR A 462 -9.61 12.20 -15.84
N SER A 463 -9.31 13.15 -16.72
CA SER A 463 -9.46 12.92 -18.15
C SER A 463 -8.24 13.43 -18.93
N GLN A 464 -7.76 12.65 -19.89
CA GLN A 464 -6.57 12.98 -20.66
C GLN A 464 -6.85 12.81 -22.15
N ILE A 465 -6.36 13.75 -22.93
CA ILE A 465 -6.35 13.66 -24.40
C ILE A 465 -4.90 13.55 -24.87
N ASP A 466 -4.66 12.50 -25.65
CA ASP A 466 -3.38 12.23 -26.31
C ASP A 466 -3.57 12.17 -27.82
N PHE A 467 -2.56 12.53 -28.59
CA PHE A 467 -2.56 12.29 -30.02
C PHE A 467 -1.20 11.80 -30.53
N ASN A 468 -1.26 11.08 -31.63
CA ASN A 468 -0.07 10.71 -32.40
C ASN A 468 -0.41 10.83 -33.89
N VAL A 469 0.49 11.44 -34.66
CA VAL A 469 0.42 11.52 -36.13
C VAL A 469 1.77 11.10 -36.68
N SER A 470 1.77 10.15 -37.60
CA SER A 470 2.97 9.74 -38.33
C SER A 470 2.73 9.76 -39.83
N TYR A 471 3.77 10.13 -40.57
CA TYR A 471 3.74 10.21 -42.03
C TYR A 471 5.01 9.59 -42.61
N ASP A 472 4.81 8.62 -43.47
CA ASP A 472 5.88 7.98 -44.25
C ASP A 472 6.25 8.86 -45.45
N ILE A 473 7.32 9.63 -45.34
CA ILE A 473 7.82 10.51 -46.39
C ILE A 473 8.33 9.67 -47.58
N THR A 474 9.00 8.55 -47.27
CA THR A 474 9.42 7.50 -48.19
C THR A 474 9.23 6.14 -47.52
N GLU A 475 9.46 5.05 -48.23
CA GLU A 475 9.42 3.68 -47.67
C GLU A 475 10.41 3.49 -46.50
N ASP A 476 11.46 4.29 -46.45
CA ASP A 476 12.52 4.21 -45.45
C ASP A 476 12.47 5.34 -44.41
N LEU A 477 11.71 6.43 -44.61
CA LEU A 477 11.72 7.62 -43.79
C LEU A 477 10.32 7.95 -43.26
N THR A 478 10.14 7.83 -41.94
CA THR A 478 8.93 8.21 -41.22
C THR A 478 9.19 9.42 -40.30
N VAL A 479 8.28 10.37 -40.29
CA VAL A 479 8.25 11.48 -39.31
C VAL A 479 7.01 11.32 -38.45
N SER A 480 7.14 11.48 -37.13
CA SER A 480 6.04 11.42 -36.18
C SER A 480 5.99 12.65 -35.29
N PHE A 481 4.78 13.05 -34.92
CA PHE A 481 4.54 14.09 -33.93
C PHE A 481 3.49 13.57 -32.93
N GLU A 482 3.80 13.63 -31.65
CA GLU A 482 2.92 13.19 -30.58
C GLU A 482 2.73 14.26 -29.53
N GLY A 483 1.56 14.25 -28.90
CA GLY A 483 1.23 15.05 -27.74
C GLY A 483 0.57 14.18 -26.69
N ILE A 484 1.01 14.28 -25.48
CA ILE A 484 0.50 13.55 -24.31
C ILE A 484 -0.03 14.59 -23.32
N ASN A 485 -1.22 14.35 -22.79
CA ASN A 485 -1.91 15.25 -21.87
C ASN A 485 -2.05 16.68 -22.45
N ILE A 486 -2.56 16.79 -23.68
CA ILE A 486 -2.63 18.08 -24.38
C ILE A 486 -3.66 19.05 -23.78
N THR A 487 -4.50 18.56 -22.88
CA THR A 487 -5.45 19.32 -22.09
C THR A 487 -4.86 19.86 -20.79
N ASP A 488 -3.60 19.49 -20.49
CA ASP A 488 -2.88 19.87 -19.27
C ASP A 488 -3.65 19.52 -17.99
N GLU A 489 -4.23 18.33 -17.97
CA GLU A 489 -4.99 17.80 -16.84
C GLU A 489 -4.08 17.45 -15.69
N ASN A 490 -4.54 17.71 -14.46
CA ASN A 490 -3.78 17.54 -13.23
C ASN A 490 -4.47 16.53 -12.30
N ILE A 491 -3.70 15.81 -11.47
CA ILE A 491 -4.24 14.87 -10.52
C ILE A 491 -4.43 15.56 -9.17
N ARG A 492 -5.68 15.58 -8.70
CA ARG A 492 -6.04 16.16 -7.42
C ARG A 492 -6.53 15.08 -6.45
N ARG A 493 -5.99 15.11 -5.22
CA ARG A 493 -6.38 14.22 -4.13
C ARG A 493 -6.88 15.02 -2.94
N HIS A 494 -7.95 14.54 -2.32
CA HIS A 494 -8.58 15.20 -1.18
C HIS A 494 -9.01 14.21 -0.10
N GLY A 495 -9.28 14.71 1.11
CA GLY A 495 -9.82 13.94 2.22
C GLY A 495 -11.32 13.71 2.15
N ARG A 496 -12.03 13.72 3.31
CA ARG A 496 -13.48 13.50 3.39
C ARG A 496 -14.29 14.48 2.54
N THR A 497 -13.80 15.67 2.37
CA THR A 497 -14.41 16.69 1.52
C THR A 497 -13.41 17.20 0.50
N SER A 498 -13.88 17.68 -0.65
CA SER A 498 -13.03 18.26 -1.70
C SER A 498 -12.28 19.52 -1.25
N ALA A 499 -12.70 20.17 -0.16
CA ALA A 499 -11.97 21.29 0.42
C ALA A 499 -10.72 20.85 1.21
N MET A 500 -10.63 19.58 1.60
CA MET A 500 -9.49 19.02 2.33
C MET A 500 -8.45 18.50 1.33
N LEU A 501 -7.75 19.41 0.67
CA LEU A 501 -6.73 19.07 -0.32
C LEU A 501 -5.54 18.36 0.34
N TRP A 502 -5.23 17.14 -0.11
CA TRP A 502 -4.06 16.37 0.29
C TRP A 502 -2.88 16.54 -0.66
N LYS A 503 -3.16 16.45 -1.94
CA LYS A 503 -2.11 16.48 -2.96
C LYS A 503 -2.64 17.01 -4.28
N LEU A 504 -1.78 17.73 -4.99
CA LEU A 504 -1.98 18.18 -6.34
C LEU A 504 -0.72 17.87 -7.14
N ASP A 505 -0.88 17.11 -8.22
CA ASP A 505 0.20 16.76 -9.14
C ASP A 505 -0.05 17.47 -10.47
N GLU A 506 0.78 18.45 -10.81
CA GLU A 506 0.83 19.05 -12.14
C GLU A 506 1.66 18.18 -13.07
N LEU A 507 1.02 17.62 -14.09
CA LEU A 507 1.66 16.68 -15.01
C LEU A 507 2.24 17.37 -16.24
N GLY A 508 1.64 18.47 -16.67
CA GLY A 508 2.02 19.22 -17.84
C GLY A 508 1.73 18.53 -19.17
N ALA A 509 1.49 19.29 -20.21
CA ALA A 509 1.39 18.78 -21.57
C ALA A 509 2.80 18.48 -22.12
N ARG A 510 2.97 17.34 -22.80
CA ARG A 510 4.25 16.93 -23.39
C ARG A 510 4.11 16.71 -24.88
N TYR A 511 5.08 17.18 -25.64
CA TYR A 511 5.13 17.03 -27.09
C TYR A 511 6.47 16.44 -27.51
N ALA A 512 6.44 15.52 -28.50
CA ALA A 512 7.64 14.95 -29.07
C ALA A 512 7.57 14.92 -30.59
N LEU A 513 8.71 15.20 -31.23
CA LEU A 513 8.90 15.06 -32.67
C LEU A 513 9.91 13.93 -32.91
N GLY A 514 9.51 12.92 -33.67
CA GLY A 514 10.33 11.76 -33.98
C GLY A 514 10.66 11.68 -35.48
N VAL A 515 11.85 11.18 -35.79
CA VAL A 515 12.26 10.82 -37.15
C VAL A 515 12.88 9.43 -37.11
N ARG A 516 12.36 8.52 -37.93
CA ARG A 516 12.88 7.16 -38.06
C ARG A 516 13.31 6.90 -39.50
N TYR A 517 14.54 6.42 -39.66
CA TYR A 517 15.09 6.02 -40.95
C TYR A 517 15.54 4.55 -40.91
N LYS A 518 15.13 3.76 -41.93
CA LYS A 518 15.57 2.37 -42.12
C LYS A 518 16.74 2.38 -43.11
N PHE A 519 17.79 1.64 -42.83
CA PHE A 519 18.97 1.50 -43.69
C PHE A 519 18.89 0.25 -44.54
#